data_38f4200403e86a8c24c71ccf8217ecef
#
_entry.id   38f4200403e86a8c24c71ccf8217ecef
#
_cell.length_a   1.000
_cell.length_b   1.000
_cell.length_c   1.000
_cell.angle_alpha   90.00
_cell.angle_beta   90.00
_cell.angle_gamma   90.00
#
_symmetry.space_group_name_H-M   'P 1'
#
loop_
_entity.id
_entity.type
_entity.pdbx_description
1 polymer ?
#
loop_
_entity_poly.entity_id
_entity_poly.type
_entity_poly.pdbx_seq_one_letter_code
_entity_poly.pdbx_strand_id
1 'polypeptide(L)' 'MHKADSSLAATAYSAVRTRILRGELMLGQPISRRKLAAELGISFPPVTEALLRLELEGLLESRPRAEIGRAHV' A
#
# COMPACT_ATOMS: atom_id res chain seq x y z
N MET A 1 -2.04 8.40 21.73
CA MET A 1 -2.18 8.37 21.19
C MET A 1 -1.58 8.16 20.19
N HIS A 2 -1.31 7.72 19.65
CA HIS A 2 -0.68 7.47 18.79
C HIS A 2 -1.07 8.04 17.62
N LYS A 3 -1.21 9.14 17.58
CA LYS A 3 -1.50 9.84 16.53
C LYS A 3 -0.45 9.78 15.53
N ALA A 4 0.78 9.68 15.88
CA ALA A 4 1.89 9.63 14.94
C ALA A 4 1.77 8.43 14.03
N ASP A 5 1.53 7.29 14.59
CA ASP A 5 1.40 6.10 13.78
C ASP A 5 0.19 6.19 12.88
N SER A 6 -0.90 6.68 13.41
CA SER A 6 -2.08 6.81 12.62
C SER A 6 -1.87 7.76 11.47
N SER A 7 -1.17 8.84 11.73
CA SER A 7 -0.90 9.81 10.70
C SER A 7 -0.07 9.25 9.58
N LEU A 8 0.94 8.49 9.90
CA LEU A 8 1.79 7.91 8.88
C LEU A 8 1.04 6.90 8.03
N ALA A 9 0.24 6.08 8.69
CA ALA A 9 -0.56 5.11 7.96
C ALA A 9 -1.57 5.82 7.08
N ALA A 10 -2.17 6.88 7.58
CA ALA A 10 -3.13 7.63 6.81
C ALA A 10 -2.47 8.30 5.61
N THR A 11 -1.27 8.79 5.80
CA THR A 11 -0.54 9.40 4.72
C THR A 11 -0.25 8.37 3.62
N ALA A 12 0.20 7.20 4.03
CA ALA A 12 0.49 6.14 3.08
C ALA A 12 -0.79 5.71 2.38
N TYR A 13 -1.85 5.57 3.14
CA TYR A 13 -3.13 5.16 2.59
C TYR A 13 -3.59 6.15 1.52
N SER A 14 -3.58 7.43 1.83
CA SER A 14 -4.01 8.44 0.89
C SER A 14 -3.14 8.49 -0.35
N ALA A 15 -1.85 8.37 -0.17
CA ALA A 15 -0.94 8.42 -1.30
C ALA A 15 -1.18 7.28 -2.27
N VAL A 16 -1.32 6.07 -1.73
CA VAL A 16 -1.52 4.93 -2.59
C VAL A 16 -2.91 4.95 -3.22
N ARG A 17 -3.90 5.31 -2.42
CA ARG A 17 -5.25 5.35 -2.93
C ARG A 17 -5.36 6.32 -4.09
N THR A 18 -4.71 7.47 -3.97
CA THR A 18 -4.72 8.46 -5.03
C THR A 18 -4.12 7.90 -6.30
N ARG A 19 -3.01 7.16 -6.17
CA ARG A 19 -2.38 6.58 -7.35
C ARG A 19 -3.30 5.57 -8.02
N ILE A 20 -4.01 4.80 -7.21
CA ILE A 20 -4.95 3.83 -7.76
C ILE A 20 -6.07 4.52 -8.53
N LEU A 21 -6.63 5.57 -7.92
CA LEU A 21 -7.75 6.26 -8.54
C LEU A 21 -7.34 7.01 -9.79
N ARG A 22 -6.08 7.37 -9.88
CA ARG A 22 -5.58 8.04 -11.06
C ARG A 22 -5.15 7.07 -12.14
N GLY A 23 -5.21 5.79 -11.85
CA GLY A 23 -4.79 4.79 -12.81
C GLY A 23 -3.29 4.61 -12.88
N GLU A 24 -2.57 5.16 -11.92
CA GLU A 24 -1.12 5.01 -11.90
C GLU A 24 -0.69 3.65 -11.37
N LEU A 25 -1.57 3.04 -10.58
CA LEU A 25 -1.32 1.69 -10.10
C LEU A 25 -2.51 0.86 -10.50
N MET A 26 -2.28 -0.17 -11.25
CA MET A 26 -3.37 -0.99 -11.74
C MET A 26 -3.46 -2.28 -10.97
N LEU A 27 -4.63 -2.86 -10.97
CA LEU A 27 -4.81 -4.13 -10.30
C LEU A 27 -3.90 -5.15 -10.95
N GLY A 28 -3.29 -5.94 -10.13
CA GLY A 28 -2.36 -6.95 -10.63
C GLY A 28 -0.94 -6.45 -10.80
N GLN A 29 -0.76 -5.15 -10.71
CA GLN A 29 0.56 -4.58 -10.84
C GLN A 29 1.36 -4.84 -9.57
N PRO A 30 2.59 -5.26 -9.66
CA PRO A 30 3.39 -5.50 -8.46
C PRO A 30 3.60 -4.23 -7.67
N ILE A 31 3.48 -4.33 -6.38
CA ILE A 31 3.71 -3.20 -5.50
C ILE A 31 4.71 -3.60 -4.46
N SER A 32 5.78 -2.85 -4.36
CA SER A 32 6.80 -3.12 -3.37
C SER A 32 6.58 -2.24 -2.16
N ARG A 33 6.35 -2.86 -1.01
CA ARG A 33 6.18 -2.10 0.21
C ARG A 33 7.44 -1.35 0.54
N ARG A 34 8.57 -1.97 0.30
CA ARG A 34 9.83 -1.36 0.59
C ARG A 34 10.03 -0.11 -0.25
N LYS A 35 9.70 -0.20 -1.53
CA LYS A 35 9.84 0.92 -2.40
C LYS A 35 8.88 2.04 -2.02
N LEU A 36 7.65 1.70 -1.67
CA LEU A 36 6.70 2.69 -1.24
C LEU A 36 7.17 3.40 0.02
N ALA A 37 7.68 2.63 0.97
CA ALA A 37 8.17 3.24 2.19
C ALA A 37 9.28 4.23 1.87
N ALA A 38 10.16 3.85 0.98
CA ALA A 38 11.25 4.75 0.60
C ALA A 38 10.73 6.00 -0.09
N GLU A 39 9.79 5.83 -0.99
CA GLU A 39 9.23 6.96 -1.71
C GLU A 39 8.49 7.92 -0.80
N LEU A 40 7.79 7.39 0.17
CA LEU A 40 7.01 8.20 1.07
C LEU A 40 7.82 8.70 2.25
N GLY A 41 9.01 8.16 2.42
CA GLY A 41 9.86 8.58 3.52
C GLY A 41 9.35 8.14 4.87
N ILE A 42 8.70 7.00 4.94
CA ILE A 42 8.19 6.51 6.20
C ILE A 42 8.62 5.07 6.40
N SER A 43 8.40 4.56 7.59
CA SER A 43 8.82 3.21 7.89
C SER A 43 7.85 2.18 7.32
N PHE A 44 8.26 0.94 7.44
CA PHE A 44 7.52 -0.16 6.89
C PHE A 44 6.14 -0.40 7.48
N PRO A 45 5.98 -0.42 8.80
CA PRO A 45 4.69 -0.76 9.39
C PRO A 45 3.51 0.10 8.93
N PRO A 46 3.64 1.42 8.86
CA PRO A 46 2.50 2.20 8.40
C PRO A 46 2.15 1.92 6.95
N VAL A 47 3.15 1.59 6.13
CA VAL A 47 2.87 1.25 4.74
C VAL A 47 2.11 -0.06 4.69
N THR A 48 2.54 -1.03 5.48
CA THR A 48 1.87 -2.32 5.51
C THR A 48 0.43 -2.16 5.97
N GLU A 49 0.22 -1.35 6.97
CA GLU A 49 -1.12 -1.13 7.49
C GLU A 49 -2.01 -0.47 6.43
N ALA A 50 -1.46 0.51 5.72
CA ALA A 50 -2.22 1.19 4.68
C ALA A 50 -2.61 0.26 3.55
N LEU A 51 -1.66 -0.59 3.15
CA LEU A 51 -1.94 -1.52 2.07
C LEU A 51 -2.98 -2.55 2.48
N LEU A 52 -2.93 -2.98 3.73
CA LEU A 52 -3.91 -3.91 4.22
C LEU A 52 -5.31 -3.30 4.16
N ARG A 53 -5.43 -2.04 4.54
CA ARG A 53 -6.72 -1.38 4.49
C ARG A 53 -7.25 -1.30 3.06
N LEU A 54 -6.36 -1.01 2.13
CA LEU A 54 -6.77 -0.92 0.73
C LEU A 54 -7.19 -2.28 0.19
N GLU A 55 -6.55 -3.33 0.68
CA GLU A 55 -6.96 -4.68 0.30
C GLU A 55 -8.35 -4.98 0.82
N LEU A 56 -8.60 -4.61 2.07
CA LEU A 56 -9.90 -4.86 2.67
C LEU A 56 -11.00 -4.08 1.96
N GLU A 57 -10.63 -2.96 1.37
CA GLU A 57 -11.60 -2.15 0.65
C GLU A 57 -11.75 -2.59 -0.79
N GLY A 58 -10.97 -3.55 -1.21
CA GLY A 58 -11.05 -4.04 -2.56
C GLY A 58 -10.31 -3.24 -3.61
N LEU A 59 -9.52 -2.27 -3.15
CA LEU A 59 -8.76 -1.46 -4.09
C LEU A 59 -7.43 -2.08 -4.47
N LEU A 60 -6.97 -3.04 -3.70
CA LEU A 60 -5.75 -3.76 -4.00
C LEU A 60 -5.99 -5.24 -3.83
N GLU A 61 -5.22 -6.04 -4.52
CA GLU A 61 -5.31 -7.47 -4.38
C GLU A 61 -4.15 -7.96 -3.55
N SER A 62 -4.44 -8.86 -2.66
CA SER A 62 -3.43 -9.45 -1.83
C SER A 62 -2.94 -10.73 -2.46
N ARG A 63 -1.64 -10.91 -2.46
CA ARG A 63 -1.07 -12.15 -2.96
C ARG A 63 -0.39 -12.86 -1.84
N PRO A 64 -0.51 -14.14 -1.77
CA PRO A 64 0.11 -14.87 -0.67
C PRO A 64 1.62 -14.91 -0.77
N ARG A 65 2.20 -14.61 -1.89
CA ARG A 65 3.57 -14.68 -2.01
C ARG A 65 4.19 -13.43 -1.69
N ALA A 66 5.37 -13.38 -1.49
CA ALA A 66 6.07 -12.19 -1.13
C ALA A 66 5.88 -11.15 -2.17
N GLU A 67 5.81 -11.56 -3.39
CA GLU A 67 5.69 -10.60 -4.34
C GLU A 67 4.33 -10.23 -4.47
N ILE A 68 3.95 -9.16 -3.97
CA ILE A 68 2.65 -8.72 -4.05
C ILE A 68 2.30 -8.38 -5.43
N GLY A 69 1.19 -8.70 -5.85
CA GLY A 69 0.74 -8.38 -7.16
C GLY A 69 1.18 -9.25 -8.27
N ARG A 70 2.11 -10.27 -8.00
CA ARG A 70 2.60 -11.06 -8.94
C ARG A 70 1.65 -12.02 -9.36
N ALA A 71 1.38 -12.19 -10.31
CA ALA A 71 0.43 -13.02 -10.64
C ALA A 71 0.59 -14.27 -10.66
N HIS A 72 0.61 -14.82 -10.78
CA HIS A 72 0.77 -15.86 -10.66
C HIS A 72 -0.02 -16.56 -10.74
N VAL A 73 -0.44 -16.79 -11.01
CA VAL A 73 -1.11 -17.50 -10.95
C VAL A 73 -1.36 -17.99 -10.91
#